data_25fe3f1a4d1fa7b74c53f124fa6da0dd
#
_entry.id   25fe3f1a4d1fa7b74c53f124fa6da0dd
#
_cell.length_a   1.000
_cell.length_b   1.000
_cell.length_c   1.000
_cell.angle_alpha   90.00
_cell.angle_beta   90.00
_cell.angle_gamma   90.00
#
_symmetry.space_group_name_H-M   'P 1'
#
loop_
_entity.id
_entity.type
_entity.pdbx_description
1 polymer ?
#
loop_
_entity_poly.entity_id
_entity_poly.type
_entity_poly.pdbx_seq_one_letter_code
_entity_poly.pdbx_strand_id
1 'polypeptide(L)'
;MKKKIFLLCALFLLTAGTVMLSSCGSSKEVVYFQDLKPGESEITLPEVQTITVQPEDKISIIVNSRDPQLTDLFNLPYVNRQLGQSLRTNGLATGTNNGVSGYTVDAEGNIDFPVLGKVHVAGLKREEIAEHIKNELVTKNLVKDPVVTVEFMNLCVSVMGEVNNPGRFSIDRDRITILDALSMAGDLTIYGNRQKVMVLRQEDGQQRVYGVNLTSGEHVYTSPAYYLQQNDVVYVEPNDVRSRQSTVNGNNVRSTSFWISLA
;
A
#
# COMPACT_ATOMS: atom_id res chain seq x y z
N MET A 1 -22.35 58.82 -35.63
CA MET A 1 -22.80 57.52 -35.10
C MET A 1 -21.78 56.40 -35.28
N LYS A 2 -21.19 56.19 -36.45
CA LYS A 2 -20.22 55.09 -36.69
C LYS A 2 -18.97 55.11 -35.76
N LYS A 3 -18.37 56.26 -35.45
CA LYS A 3 -17.23 56.35 -34.51
C LYS A 3 -17.55 55.96 -33.08
N LYS A 4 -18.76 56.24 -32.57
CA LYS A 4 -19.16 55.81 -31.23
C LYS A 4 -19.40 54.31 -31.12
N ILE A 5 -19.94 53.71 -32.17
CA ILE A 5 -20.14 52.24 -32.24
C ILE A 5 -18.79 51.50 -32.29
N PHE A 6 -17.84 52.03 -33.08
CA PHE A 6 -16.50 51.48 -33.14
C PHE A 6 -15.76 51.54 -31.79
N LEU A 7 -15.90 52.67 -31.07
CA LEU A 7 -15.30 52.83 -29.75
C LEU A 7 -15.92 51.86 -28.71
N LEU A 8 -17.24 51.67 -28.77
CA LEU A 8 -17.95 50.70 -27.91
C LEU A 8 -17.54 49.24 -28.21
N CYS A 9 -17.39 48.87 -29.46
CA CYS A 9 -16.91 47.54 -29.85
C CYS A 9 -15.44 47.32 -29.41
N ALA A 10 -14.57 48.31 -29.55
CA ALA A 10 -13.19 48.24 -29.10
C ALA A 10 -13.08 48.13 -27.57
N LEU A 11 -13.92 48.84 -26.83
CA LEU A 11 -13.97 48.73 -25.37
C LEU A 11 -14.50 47.39 -24.90
N PHE A 12 -15.51 46.80 -25.60
CA PHE A 12 -16.05 45.48 -25.33
C PHE A 12 -15.04 44.36 -25.62
N LEU A 13 -14.28 44.50 -26.73
CA LEU A 13 -13.18 43.56 -27.03
C LEU A 13 -12.04 43.65 -26.01
N LEU A 14 -11.70 44.83 -25.53
CA LEU A 14 -10.70 45.04 -24.50
C LEU A 14 -11.09 44.42 -23.16
N THR A 15 -12.37 44.59 -22.74
CA THR A 15 -12.91 44.05 -21.50
C THR A 15 -13.08 42.49 -21.61
N ALA A 16 -13.50 41.99 -22.74
CA ALA A 16 -13.57 40.55 -22.98
C ALA A 16 -12.17 39.89 -22.96
N GLY A 17 -11.13 40.56 -23.49
CA GLY A 17 -9.75 40.11 -23.45
C GLY A 17 -9.16 40.04 -22.03
N THR A 18 -9.52 40.94 -21.14
CA THR A 18 -9.00 40.92 -19.76
C THR A 18 -9.63 39.85 -18.89
N VAL A 19 -10.86 39.42 -19.16
CA VAL A 19 -11.53 38.32 -18.44
C VAL A 19 -10.93 36.93 -18.76
N MET A 20 -10.32 36.76 -19.94
CA MET A 20 -9.71 35.51 -20.35
C MET A 20 -8.33 35.26 -19.74
N LEU A 21 -7.69 36.23 -19.08
CA LEU A 21 -6.33 36.12 -18.54
C LEU A 21 -6.30 35.63 -17.08
N SER A 22 -7.42 35.37 -16.41
CA SER A 22 -7.48 34.94 -15.00
C SER A 22 -7.51 33.41 -14.82
N SER A 23 -6.96 32.63 -15.74
CA SER A 23 -6.80 31.17 -15.57
C SER A 23 -5.48 30.84 -14.86
N CYS A 24 -5.29 31.34 -13.64
CA CYS A 24 -4.27 30.81 -12.75
C CYS A 24 -4.79 29.50 -12.13
N GLY A 25 -4.44 28.36 -12.73
CA GLY A 25 -4.58 27.07 -12.09
C GLY A 25 -3.77 27.08 -10.78
N SER A 26 -4.40 26.78 -9.67
CA SER A 26 -3.74 26.75 -8.36
C SER A 26 -2.75 25.59 -8.30
N SER A 27 -1.46 25.87 -8.07
CA SER A 27 -0.43 24.87 -7.79
C SER A 27 -0.64 24.10 -6.47
N LYS A 28 -1.65 24.51 -5.69
CA LYS A 28 -2.00 23.90 -4.39
C LYS A 28 -2.48 22.45 -4.49
N GLU A 29 -2.96 22.00 -5.65
CA GLU A 29 -3.45 20.62 -5.84
C GLU A 29 -2.34 19.56 -5.73
N VAL A 30 -1.08 19.94 -5.89
CA VAL A 30 0.07 19.01 -5.84
C VAL A 30 0.84 19.05 -4.52
N VAL A 31 0.49 19.94 -3.59
CA VAL A 31 1.19 20.11 -2.32
C VAL A 31 0.53 19.25 -1.24
N TYR A 32 1.34 18.55 -0.47
CA TYR A 32 0.90 17.74 0.68
C TYR A 32 0.72 18.61 1.93
N PHE A 33 -0.10 18.15 2.89
CA PHE A 33 -0.16 18.64 4.28
C PHE A 33 -0.25 20.16 4.42
N GLN A 34 -1.13 20.79 3.64
CA GLN A 34 -1.24 22.26 3.56
C GLN A 34 -1.76 22.92 4.85
N ASP A 35 -2.36 22.12 5.72
CA ASP A 35 -2.90 22.51 7.02
C ASP A 35 -1.86 22.43 8.15
N LEU A 36 -0.72 21.78 7.92
CA LEU A 36 0.31 21.63 8.94
C LEU A 36 1.26 22.81 8.97
N LYS A 37 1.54 23.29 10.18
CA LYS A 37 2.52 24.36 10.44
C LYS A 37 3.68 23.82 11.26
N PRO A 38 4.93 24.00 10.80
CA PRO A 38 6.11 23.56 11.54
C PRO A 38 6.14 24.14 12.97
N GLY A 39 6.23 23.25 13.97
CA GLY A 39 6.32 23.62 15.38
C GLY A 39 5.00 24.04 16.06
N GLU A 40 3.89 24.14 15.33
CA GLU A 40 2.58 24.53 15.89
C GLU A 40 1.54 23.41 15.82
N SER A 41 1.70 22.45 14.87
CA SER A 41 0.69 21.40 14.65
C SER A 41 1.06 20.15 15.44
N GLU A 42 0.12 19.70 16.30
CA GLU A 42 0.16 18.43 17.01
C GLU A 42 -1.07 17.61 16.61
N ILE A 43 -0.87 16.38 16.14
CA ILE A 43 -1.96 15.51 15.72
C ILE A 43 -1.84 14.19 16.49
N THR A 44 -2.94 13.76 17.09
CA THR A 44 -3.01 12.45 17.72
C THR A 44 -3.14 11.39 16.62
N LEU A 45 -2.18 10.47 16.56
CA LEU A 45 -2.23 9.36 15.63
C LEU A 45 -3.32 8.36 16.04
N PRO A 46 -3.94 7.65 15.09
CA PRO A 46 -4.86 6.58 15.39
C PRO A 46 -4.16 5.46 16.16
N GLU A 47 -4.92 4.66 16.87
CA GLU A 47 -4.39 3.47 17.53
C GLU A 47 -3.67 2.58 16.53
N VAL A 48 -2.49 2.12 16.92
CA VAL A 48 -1.67 1.27 16.07
C VAL A 48 -2.37 -0.05 15.84
N GLN A 49 -2.84 -0.28 14.64
CA GLN A 49 -3.33 -1.58 14.21
C GLN A 49 -2.13 -2.44 13.80
N THR A 50 -1.87 -3.47 14.61
CA THR A 50 -0.87 -4.48 14.28
C THR A 50 -1.48 -5.48 13.31
N ILE A 51 -0.71 -5.92 12.32
CA ILE A 51 -1.13 -6.92 11.35
C ILE A 51 -1.42 -8.24 12.08
N THR A 52 -2.58 -8.84 11.80
CA THR A 52 -2.98 -10.16 12.27
C THR A 52 -2.98 -11.16 11.11
N VAL A 53 -2.73 -12.43 11.45
CA VAL A 53 -2.74 -13.54 10.47
C VAL A 53 -4.14 -13.73 9.91
N GLN A 54 -4.22 -13.95 8.60
CA GLN A 54 -5.46 -14.23 7.88
C GLN A 54 -5.39 -15.61 7.19
N PRO A 55 -6.52 -16.23 6.85
CA PRO A 55 -6.53 -17.39 5.96
C PRO A 55 -5.75 -17.11 4.68
N GLU A 56 -5.04 -18.13 4.16
CA GLU A 56 -4.14 -18.09 3.01
C GLU A 56 -2.80 -17.36 3.25
N ASP A 57 -2.58 -16.78 4.43
CA ASP A 57 -1.27 -16.23 4.77
C ASP A 57 -0.22 -17.32 4.91
N LYS A 58 1.02 -16.91 4.72
CA LYS A 58 2.20 -17.77 4.93
C LYS A 58 3.01 -17.19 6.07
N ILE A 59 3.27 -18.05 7.07
CA ILE A 59 4.08 -17.71 8.23
C ILE A 59 5.23 -18.68 8.37
N SER A 60 6.37 -18.19 8.78
CA SER A 60 7.51 -19.01 9.22
C SER A 60 7.47 -19.10 10.73
N ILE A 61 7.66 -20.28 11.26
CA ILE A 61 7.75 -20.54 12.69
C ILE A 61 9.03 -21.31 12.95
N ILE A 62 9.87 -20.74 13.81
CA ILE A 62 11.14 -21.33 14.20
C ILE A 62 11.10 -21.57 15.70
N VAL A 63 11.30 -22.82 16.09
CA VAL A 63 11.42 -23.23 17.50
C VAL A 63 12.86 -23.53 17.80
N ASN A 64 13.42 -22.81 18.75
CA ASN A 64 14.76 -23.07 19.30
C ASN A 64 14.65 -23.61 20.71
N SER A 65 15.45 -24.62 21.04
CA SER A 65 15.59 -25.12 22.42
C SER A 65 17.05 -25.43 22.71
N ARG A 66 17.36 -25.74 23.99
CA ARG A 66 18.70 -26.15 24.36
C ARG A 66 19.11 -27.52 23.82
N ASP A 67 18.13 -28.35 23.45
CA ASP A 67 18.32 -29.63 22.83
C ASP A 67 18.20 -29.50 21.31
N PRO A 68 19.29 -29.64 20.52
CA PRO A 68 19.26 -29.52 19.07
C PRO A 68 18.39 -30.59 18.39
N GLN A 69 18.28 -31.78 18.95
CA GLN A 69 17.48 -32.86 18.37
C GLN A 69 15.99 -32.53 18.45
N LEU A 70 15.54 -31.90 19.53
CA LEU A 70 14.18 -31.39 19.66
C LEU A 70 13.92 -30.20 18.72
N THR A 71 14.91 -29.34 18.53
CA THR A 71 14.81 -28.20 17.62
C THR A 71 14.52 -28.67 16.20
N ASP A 72 15.26 -29.68 15.71
CA ASP A 72 15.08 -30.21 14.36
C ASP A 72 13.71 -30.88 14.15
N LEU A 73 13.11 -31.40 15.21
CA LEU A 73 11.81 -32.08 15.15
C LEU A 73 10.65 -31.10 14.86
N PHE A 74 10.75 -29.87 15.36
CA PHE A 74 9.67 -28.86 15.25
C PHE A 74 9.85 -27.94 14.06
N ASN A 75 11.04 -27.84 13.49
CA ASN A 75 11.30 -26.97 12.37
C ASN A 75 11.10 -27.72 11.05
N LEU A 76 10.34 -27.11 10.14
CA LEU A 76 10.18 -27.64 8.80
C LEU A 76 11.54 -27.68 8.10
N PRO A 77 11.89 -28.79 7.44
CA PRO A 77 13.13 -28.86 6.68
C PRO A 77 13.11 -27.81 5.56
N TYR A 78 14.26 -27.19 5.32
CA TYR A 78 14.44 -26.27 4.19
C TYR A 78 14.23 -27.06 2.88
N VAL A 79 13.06 -26.98 2.32
CA VAL A 79 12.78 -27.54 1.00
C VAL A 79 13.07 -26.48 -0.04
N ASN A 80 14.23 -26.60 -0.67
CA ASN A 80 14.57 -25.79 -1.85
C ASN A 80 13.70 -26.28 -3.03
N ARG A 81 12.42 -25.88 -3.05
CA ARG A 81 11.50 -26.22 -4.16
C ARG A 81 11.77 -25.26 -5.32
N GLN A 82 12.79 -25.52 -6.10
CA GLN A 82 12.85 -25.07 -7.48
C GLN A 82 11.90 -25.93 -8.31
N LEU A 83 10.61 -25.67 -8.22
CA LEU A 83 9.63 -26.21 -9.16
C LEU A 83 9.79 -25.43 -10.48
N GLY A 84 10.44 -26.04 -11.46
CA GLY A 84 10.36 -25.63 -12.86
C GLY A 84 11.55 -24.88 -13.46
N GLN A 85 12.75 -24.89 -12.86
CA GLN A 85 13.95 -24.50 -13.59
C GLN A 85 14.75 -25.73 -14.04
N SER A 86 14.72 -25.99 -15.34
CA SER A 86 15.67 -26.84 -16.04
C SER A 86 17.09 -26.47 -15.61
N LEU A 87 17.86 -27.42 -15.14
CA LEU A 87 19.31 -27.33 -14.93
C LEU A 87 19.98 -26.88 -16.23
N ARG A 88 20.18 -25.58 -16.41
CA ARG A 88 21.22 -25.05 -17.30
C ARG A 88 22.42 -24.74 -16.43
N THR A 89 23.28 -25.71 -16.32
CA THR A 89 24.67 -25.55 -15.92
C THR A 89 25.34 -24.55 -16.84
N ASN A 90 25.61 -23.32 -16.35
CA ASN A 90 26.81 -22.56 -16.62
C ASN A 90 26.68 -21.15 -16.02
N GLY A 91 27.51 -20.87 -15.03
CA GLY A 91 27.81 -19.51 -14.55
C GLY A 91 27.21 -19.18 -13.18
N LEU A 92 28.13 -19.00 -12.25
CA LEU A 92 28.02 -18.40 -10.90
C LEU A 92 26.68 -17.73 -10.60
N ALA A 93 25.75 -18.44 -10.02
CA ALA A 93 24.62 -17.87 -9.30
C ALA A 93 24.93 -17.98 -7.80
N THR A 94 25.68 -17.03 -7.27
CA THR A 94 25.72 -16.75 -5.84
C THR A 94 24.42 -16.03 -5.46
N GLY A 95 23.36 -16.77 -5.40
CA GLY A 95 22.07 -16.36 -4.86
C GLY A 95 21.56 -17.52 -4.05
N THR A 96 22.03 -17.66 -2.82
CA THR A 96 21.42 -18.53 -1.83
C THR A 96 20.07 -17.94 -1.45
N ASN A 97 19.05 -18.19 -2.28
CA ASN A 97 17.67 -18.11 -1.82
C ASN A 97 17.46 -19.30 -0.88
N ASN A 98 17.90 -19.16 0.35
CA ASN A 98 17.48 -20.01 1.45
C ASN A 98 15.99 -19.74 1.66
N GLY A 99 15.15 -20.44 0.89
CA GLY A 99 13.72 -20.40 1.07
C GLY A 99 13.39 -20.98 2.45
N VAL A 100 13.08 -20.12 3.40
CA VAL A 100 12.56 -20.55 4.70
C VAL A 100 11.26 -21.31 4.42
N SER A 101 11.14 -22.56 4.89
CA SER A 101 9.88 -23.29 4.85
C SER A 101 8.86 -22.60 5.73
N GLY A 102 7.67 -22.35 5.19
CA GLY A 102 6.58 -21.72 5.91
C GLY A 102 5.34 -22.58 5.96
N TYR A 103 4.50 -22.28 6.90
CA TYR A 103 3.15 -22.83 7.05
C TYR A 103 2.18 -21.96 6.26
N THR A 104 1.27 -22.58 5.53
CA THR A 104 0.13 -21.89 4.92
C THR A 104 -1.07 -22.04 5.85
N VAL A 105 -1.70 -20.94 6.17
CA VAL A 105 -2.93 -20.90 6.98
C VAL A 105 -4.10 -21.40 6.13
N ASP A 106 -4.81 -22.40 6.60
CA ASP A 106 -5.96 -22.97 5.91
C ASP A 106 -7.20 -22.04 5.96
N ALA A 107 -8.27 -22.41 5.25
CA ALA A 107 -9.48 -21.60 5.19
C ALA A 107 -10.19 -21.47 6.56
N GLU A 108 -9.96 -22.41 7.46
CA GLU A 108 -10.46 -22.43 8.83
C GLU A 108 -9.56 -21.65 9.80
N GLY A 109 -8.44 -21.09 9.31
CA GLY A 109 -7.52 -20.29 10.10
C GLY A 109 -6.48 -21.09 10.88
N ASN A 110 -6.22 -22.35 10.50
CA ASN A 110 -5.28 -23.23 11.20
C ASN A 110 -4.01 -23.45 10.37
N ILE A 111 -2.95 -23.87 11.04
CA ILE A 111 -1.74 -24.42 10.46
C ILE A 111 -1.55 -25.86 10.94
N ASP A 112 -0.92 -26.71 10.12
CA ASP A 112 -0.46 -28.03 10.54
C ASP A 112 0.95 -27.93 11.13
N PHE A 113 1.06 -27.87 12.44
CA PHE A 113 2.34 -27.74 13.12
C PHE A 113 2.87 -29.13 13.56
N PRO A 114 4.17 -29.45 13.34
CA PRO A 114 4.72 -30.75 13.72
C PRO A 114 4.45 -31.10 15.17
N VAL A 115 4.05 -32.35 15.42
CA VAL A 115 3.74 -32.91 16.75
C VAL A 115 2.50 -32.32 17.42
N LEU A 116 2.20 -31.02 17.25
CA LEU A 116 1.00 -30.39 17.84
C LEU A 116 -0.26 -30.66 17.00
N GLY A 117 -0.09 -30.89 15.69
CA GLY A 117 -1.20 -31.00 14.75
C GLY A 117 -1.78 -29.65 14.36
N LYS A 118 -3.09 -29.56 14.23
CA LYS A 118 -3.78 -28.31 13.85
C LYS A 118 -3.75 -27.30 14.99
N VAL A 119 -3.19 -26.13 14.72
CA VAL A 119 -3.11 -24.97 15.64
C VAL A 119 -3.82 -23.80 14.98
N HIS A 120 -4.78 -23.19 15.69
CA HIS A 120 -5.50 -22.02 15.20
C HIS A 120 -4.64 -20.76 15.36
N VAL A 121 -4.47 -20.00 14.25
CA VAL A 121 -3.60 -18.82 14.21
C VAL A 121 -4.28 -17.60 13.60
N ALA A 122 -5.40 -17.76 12.89
CA ALA A 122 -6.09 -16.63 12.28
C ALA A 122 -6.58 -15.63 13.34
N GLY A 123 -6.46 -14.35 13.02
CA GLY A 123 -6.81 -13.25 13.94
C GLY A 123 -5.76 -12.95 15.01
N LEU A 124 -4.74 -13.80 15.17
CA LEU A 124 -3.67 -13.60 16.13
C LEU A 124 -2.52 -12.76 15.54
N LYS A 125 -1.84 -12.01 16.41
CA LYS A 125 -0.57 -11.36 16.10
C LYS A 125 0.58 -12.38 16.15
N ARG A 126 1.69 -12.10 15.52
CA ARG A 126 2.85 -13.02 15.53
C ARG A 126 3.34 -13.35 16.93
N GLU A 127 3.33 -12.36 17.85
CA GLU A 127 3.73 -12.58 19.24
C GLU A 127 2.76 -13.50 19.99
N GLU A 128 1.45 -13.35 19.73
CA GLU A 128 0.41 -14.20 20.32
C GLU A 128 0.52 -15.65 19.82
N ILE A 129 0.83 -15.82 18.52
CA ILE A 129 1.09 -17.15 17.96
C ILE A 129 2.32 -17.78 18.57
N ALA A 130 3.41 -17.01 18.72
CA ALA A 130 4.64 -17.49 19.32
C ALA A 130 4.41 -17.95 20.76
N GLU A 131 3.67 -17.18 21.55
CA GLU A 131 3.32 -17.52 22.93
C GLU A 131 2.37 -18.72 22.99
N HIS A 132 1.37 -18.78 22.11
CA HIS A 132 0.45 -19.91 22.02
C HIS A 132 1.18 -21.22 21.75
N ILE A 133 2.04 -21.28 20.74
CA ILE A 133 2.83 -22.46 20.41
C ILE A 133 3.80 -22.81 21.54
N LYS A 134 4.46 -21.83 22.14
CA LYS A 134 5.33 -22.04 23.29
C LYS A 134 4.59 -22.70 24.44
N ASN A 135 3.41 -22.20 24.79
CA ASN A 135 2.59 -22.75 25.86
C ASN A 135 2.13 -24.18 25.60
N GLU A 136 1.73 -24.49 24.36
CA GLU A 136 1.37 -25.84 23.93
C GLU A 136 2.55 -26.82 24.08
N LEU A 137 3.75 -26.43 23.61
CA LEU A 137 4.96 -27.25 23.70
C LEU A 137 5.35 -27.56 25.16
N VAL A 138 5.24 -26.55 26.06
CA VAL A 138 5.54 -26.72 27.47
C VAL A 138 4.49 -27.55 28.17
N THR A 139 3.20 -27.28 27.96
CA THR A 139 2.08 -27.99 28.60
C THR A 139 2.06 -29.46 28.23
N LYS A 140 2.39 -29.82 27.00
CA LYS A 140 2.50 -31.21 26.56
C LYS A 140 3.83 -31.87 26.94
N ASN A 141 4.69 -31.20 27.70
CA ASN A 141 6.03 -31.64 28.11
C ASN A 141 6.94 -32.05 26.94
N LEU A 142 6.75 -31.44 25.76
CA LEU A 142 7.56 -31.71 24.58
C LEU A 142 8.90 -30.97 24.62
N VAL A 143 8.90 -29.73 25.11
CA VAL A 143 10.11 -28.90 25.28
C VAL A 143 10.01 -28.13 26.60
N LYS A 144 11.11 -28.04 27.37
CA LYS A 144 11.08 -27.36 28.69
C LYS A 144 11.19 -25.84 28.59
N ASP A 145 12.00 -25.34 27.64
CA ASP A 145 12.33 -23.92 27.51
C ASP A 145 12.40 -23.51 26.02
N PRO A 146 11.28 -23.62 25.26
CA PRO A 146 11.29 -23.26 23.86
C PRO A 146 11.34 -21.72 23.68
N VAL A 147 12.11 -21.28 22.70
CA VAL A 147 12.04 -19.95 22.13
C VAL A 147 11.38 -20.07 20.76
N VAL A 148 10.21 -19.48 20.61
CA VAL A 148 9.44 -19.53 19.38
C VAL A 148 9.50 -18.16 18.70
N THR A 149 9.90 -18.13 17.43
CA THR A 149 9.92 -16.93 16.59
C THR A 149 8.95 -17.15 15.44
N VAL A 150 8.06 -16.19 15.21
CA VAL A 150 7.08 -16.19 14.13
C VAL A 150 7.32 -15.00 13.24
N GLU A 151 7.40 -15.24 11.92
CA GLU A 151 7.57 -14.20 10.92
C GLU A 151 6.56 -14.39 9.79
N PHE A 152 5.99 -13.29 9.31
CA PHE A 152 5.18 -13.32 8.10
C PHE A 152 6.07 -13.46 6.86
N MET A 153 5.63 -14.26 5.87
CA MET A 153 6.40 -14.51 4.65
C MET A 153 5.83 -13.81 3.42
N ASN A 154 4.58 -13.41 3.46
CA ASN A 154 3.86 -12.88 2.29
C ASN A 154 3.16 -11.54 2.56
N LEU A 155 3.56 -10.83 3.62
CA LEU A 155 3.02 -9.50 3.86
C LEU A 155 3.25 -8.57 2.66
N CYS A 156 2.18 -7.98 2.16
CA CYS A 156 2.27 -7.08 1.03
C CYS A 156 1.09 -6.11 0.98
N VAL A 157 1.32 -4.99 0.33
CA VAL A 157 0.29 -4.05 -0.10
C VAL A 157 0.42 -3.81 -1.60
N SER A 158 -0.65 -3.42 -2.25
CA SER A 158 -0.65 -3.07 -3.66
C SER A 158 -0.87 -1.57 -3.82
N VAL A 159 -0.11 -0.93 -4.70
CA VAL A 159 -0.30 0.49 -5.05
C VAL A 159 -0.54 0.58 -6.54
N MET A 160 -1.62 1.25 -6.94
CA MET A 160 -2.01 1.38 -8.33
C MET A 160 -2.58 2.76 -8.66
N GLY A 161 -2.71 3.05 -9.94
CA GLY A 161 -3.18 4.35 -10.45
C GLY A 161 -2.05 5.30 -10.78
N GLU A 162 -2.22 6.58 -10.53
CA GLU A 162 -1.28 7.65 -10.92
C GLU A 162 -0.12 7.81 -9.92
N VAL A 163 0.69 6.76 -9.81
CA VAL A 163 1.97 6.71 -9.08
C VAL A 163 3.11 6.40 -10.06
N ASN A 164 4.36 6.68 -9.65
CA ASN A 164 5.50 6.47 -10.55
C ASN A 164 5.79 4.99 -10.81
N ASN A 165 5.66 4.13 -9.80
CA ASN A 165 5.93 2.69 -9.90
C ASN A 165 4.75 1.91 -9.32
N PRO A 166 3.65 1.70 -10.07
CA PRO A 166 2.55 0.88 -9.58
C PRO A 166 2.99 -0.58 -9.45
N GLY A 167 2.53 -1.27 -8.40
CA GLY A 167 2.92 -2.64 -8.17
C GLY A 167 2.48 -3.18 -6.81
N ARG A 168 2.90 -4.42 -6.54
CA ARG A 168 2.75 -5.09 -5.24
C ARG A 168 4.06 -5.00 -4.50
N PHE A 169 4.03 -4.49 -3.28
CA PHE A 169 5.19 -4.25 -2.44
C PHE A 169 5.18 -5.16 -1.23
N SER A 170 6.27 -5.87 -0.99
CA SER A 170 6.48 -6.65 0.21
C SER A 170 6.75 -5.75 1.41
N ILE A 171 6.19 -6.13 2.55
CA ILE A 171 6.36 -5.44 3.83
C ILE A 171 7.29 -6.30 4.69
N ASP A 172 8.33 -5.69 5.26
CA ASP A 172 9.36 -6.32 6.11
C ASP A 172 9.19 -5.98 7.60
N ARG A 173 8.07 -5.35 7.97
CA ARG A 173 7.80 -4.85 9.32
C ARG A 173 6.33 -5.06 9.70
N ASP A 174 6.02 -4.98 10.99
CA ASP A 174 4.66 -5.22 11.50
C ASP A 174 3.69 -4.06 11.29
N ARG A 175 4.19 -2.95 10.78
CA ARG A 175 3.42 -1.73 10.54
C ARG A 175 3.87 -1.07 9.26
N ILE A 176 2.92 -0.67 8.47
CA ILE A 176 3.13 0.16 7.28
C ILE A 176 2.06 1.23 7.24
N THR A 177 2.44 2.44 6.88
CA THR A 177 1.51 3.55 6.69
C THR A 177 1.19 3.72 5.21
N ILE A 178 0.08 4.42 4.92
CA ILE A 178 -0.23 4.81 3.53
C ILE A 178 0.90 5.63 2.91
N LEU A 179 1.60 6.44 3.70
CA LEU A 179 2.72 7.25 3.23
C LEU A 179 3.94 6.40 2.88
N ASP A 180 4.20 5.34 3.66
CA ASP A 180 5.26 4.37 3.32
C ASP A 180 4.95 3.68 1.99
N ALA A 181 3.71 3.20 1.80
CA ALA A 181 3.30 2.52 0.58
C ALA A 181 3.42 3.42 -0.66
N LEU A 182 2.99 4.68 -0.56
CA LEU A 182 3.14 5.67 -1.63
C LEU A 182 4.62 5.98 -1.90
N SER A 183 5.45 6.07 -0.86
CA SER A 183 6.90 6.24 -1.00
C SER A 183 7.56 5.06 -1.70
N MET A 184 7.17 3.81 -1.38
CA MET A 184 7.64 2.60 -2.07
C MET A 184 7.25 2.59 -3.54
N ALA A 185 6.08 3.14 -3.89
CA ALA A 185 5.63 3.34 -5.27
C ALA A 185 6.29 4.54 -5.98
N GLY A 186 7.25 5.21 -5.34
CA GLY A 186 7.96 6.36 -5.89
C GLY A 186 7.14 7.64 -5.93
N ASP A 187 6.14 7.75 -5.05
CA ASP A 187 5.20 8.87 -4.93
C ASP A 187 4.19 8.98 -6.10
N LEU A 188 3.23 9.90 -5.94
CA LEU A 188 2.26 10.21 -6.98
C LEU A 188 2.91 10.95 -8.14
N THR A 189 2.43 10.69 -9.35
CA THR A 189 2.79 11.52 -10.50
C THR A 189 2.19 12.93 -10.34
N ILE A 190 2.60 13.87 -11.17
CA ILE A 190 1.98 15.21 -11.23
C ILE A 190 0.50 15.18 -11.61
N TYR A 191 0.05 14.06 -12.16
CA TYR A 191 -1.33 13.80 -12.56
C TYR A 191 -2.15 13.07 -11.49
N GLY A 192 -1.52 12.59 -10.40
CA GLY A 192 -2.20 11.94 -9.31
C GLY A 192 -3.04 12.93 -8.49
N ASN A 193 -4.30 12.57 -8.23
CA ASN A 193 -5.20 13.36 -7.43
C ASN A 193 -4.94 13.14 -5.92
N ARG A 194 -4.24 14.06 -5.29
CA ARG A 194 -3.87 13.97 -3.87
C ARG A 194 -5.05 14.08 -2.91
N GLN A 195 -6.17 14.63 -3.39
CA GLN A 195 -7.38 14.75 -2.57
C GLN A 195 -8.24 13.50 -2.58
N LYS A 196 -8.00 12.58 -3.53
CA LYS A 196 -8.82 11.39 -3.77
C LYS A 196 -7.95 10.14 -3.88
N VAL A 197 -7.22 9.86 -2.82
CA VAL A 197 -6.56 8.56 -2.68
C VAL A 197 -7.52 7.62 -1.96
N MET A 198 -7.65 6.40 -2.41
CA MET A 198 -8.52 5.39 -1.82
C MET A 198 -7.71 4.21 -1.32
N VAL A 199 -8.06 3.71 -0.16
CA VAL A 199 -7.58 2.42 0.35
C VAL A 199 -8.75 1.44 0.32
N LEU A 200 -8.58 0.36 -0.44
CA LEU A 200 -9.53 -0.72 -0.53
C LEU A 200 -9.06 -1.85 0.38
N ARG A 201 -9.86 -2.19 1.36
CA ARG A 201 -9.58 -3.20 2.39
C ARG A 201 -10.68 -4.23 2.45
N GLN A 202 -10.31 -5.49 2.54
CA GLN A 202 -11.26 -6.55 2.78
C GLN A 202 -11.40 -6.78 4.28
N GLU A 203 -12.59 -6.57 4.82
CA GLU A 203 -12.94 -6.76 6.23
C GLU A 203 -14.26 -7.54 6.33
N ASP A 204 -14.31 -8.55 7.18
CA ASP A 204 -15.52 -9.35 7.42
C ASP A 204 -16.19 -9.89 6.13
N GLY A 205 -15.39 -10.26 5.13
CA GLY A 205 -15.88 -10.73 3.84
C GLY A 205 -16.46 -9.64 2.94
N GLN A 206 -16.34 -8.36 3.30
CA GLN A 206 -16.80 -7.21 2.53
C GLN A 206 -15.62 -6.33 2.10
N GLN A 207 -15.77 -5.70 0.95
CA GLN A 207 -14.81 -4.70 0.48
C GLN A 207 -15.17 -3.33 1.04
N ARG A 208 -14.34 -2.76 1.91
CA ARG A 208 -14.46 -1.38 2.41
C ARG A 208 -13.54 -0.45 1.64
N VAL A 209 -13.99 0.80 1.46
CA VAL A 209 -13.24 1.84 0.77
C VAL A 209 -13.07 3.03 1.69
N TYR A 210 -11.83 3.39 1.96
CA TYR A 210 -11.46 4.54 2.78
C TYR A 210 -10.88 5.62 1.88
N GLY A 211 -11.48 6.82 1.90
CA GLY A 211 -10.94 7.99 1.21
C GLY A 211 -9.87 8.68 2.06
N VAL A 212 -8.75 9.04 1.45
CA VAL A 212 -7.66 9.76 2.11
C VAL A 212 -7.29 10.99 1.30
N ASN A 213 -7.33 12.15 1.94
CA ASN A 213 -6.91 13.41 1.33
C ASN A 213 -5.49 13.76 1.79
N LEU A 214 -4.51 13.59 0.89
CA LEU A 214 -3.09 13.85 1.19
C LEU A 214 -2.75 15.34 1.28
N THR A 215 -3.63 16.24 0.85
CA THR A 215 -3.40 17.69 0.99
C THR A 215 -3.64 18.20 2.41
N SER A 216 -4.29 17.39 3.26
CA SER A 216 -4.51 17.67 4.68
C SER A 216 -3.80 16.66 5.55
N GLY A 217 -2.90 17.13 6.40
CA GLY A 217 -2.21 16.27 7.36
C GLY A 217 -3.17 15.72 8.42
N GLU A 218 -4.08 16.54 8.91
CA GLU A 218 -5.11 16.11 9.86
C GLU A 218 -5.91 14.91 9.28
N HIS A 219 -6.38 15.04 8.03
CA HIS A 219 -7.15 13.99 7.40
C HIS A 219 -6.35 12.69 7.19
N VAL A 220 -5.07 12.80 6.84
CA VAL A 220 -4.19 11.63 6.68
C VAL A 220 -3.97 10.93 8.01
N TYR A 221 -3.51 11.66 9.02
CA TYR A 221 -3.10 11.08 10.30
C TYR A 221 -4.26 10.60 11.17
N THR A 222 -5.48 11.10 10.96
CA THR A 222 -6.68 10.62 11.68
C THR A 222 -7.47 9.56 10.89
N SER A 223 -7.04 9.23 9.68
CA SER A 223 -7.73 8.24 8.84
C SER A 223 -7.65 6.82 9.45
N PRO A 224 -8.74 6.05 9.45
CA PRO A 224 -8.71 4.63 9.81
C PRO A 224 -7.80 3.79 8.90
N ALA A 225 -7.49 4.29 7.70
CA ALA A 225 -6.59 3.66 6.75
C ALA A 225 -5.17 4.26 6.78
N TYR A 226 -4.82 5.04 7.82
CA TYR A 226 -3.45 5.53 8.00
C TYR A 226 -2.45 4.38 8.11
N TYR A 227 -2.76 3.38 8.97
CA TYR A 227 -2.06 2.11 9.01
C TYR A 227 -2.70 1.14 8.03
N LEU A 228 -1.90 0.65 7.10
CA LEU A 228 -2.35 -0.35 6.13
C LEU A 228 -2.30 -1.75 6.74
N GLN A 229 -3.14 -2.62 6.22
CA GLN A 229 -3.20 -4.03 6.56
C GLN A 229 -2.74 -4.90 5.39
N GLN A 230 -2.57 -6.18 5.64
CA GLN A 230 -2.26 -7.19 4.64
C GLN A 230 -3.25 -7.14 3.47
N ASN A 231 -2.73 -7.17 2.25
CA ASN A 231 -3.48 -7.14 0.99
C ASN A 231 -4.28 -5.85 0.72
N ASP A 232 -4.09 -4.78 1.50
CA ASP A 232 -4.68 -3.47 1.16
C ASP A 232 -4.25 -3.03 -0.25
N VAL A 233 -5.18 -2.40 -0.94
CA VAL A 233 -4.92 -1.78 -2.24
C VAL A 233 -5.05 -0.27 -2.10
N VAL A 234 -3.94 0.44 -2.30
CA VAL A 234 -3.91 1.90 -2.38
C VAL A 234 -4.10 2.31 -3.84
N TYR A 235 -5.18 3.00 -4.12
CA TYR A 235 -5.49 3.49 -5.46
C TYR A 235 -5.45 5.01 -5.51
N VAL A 236 -4.67 5.54 -6.46
CA VAL A 236 -4.55 6.97 -6.72
C VAL A 236 -5.30 7.31 -7.99
N GLU A 237 -6.38 8.09 -7.86
CA GLU A 237 -7.14 8.56 -9.01
C GLU A 237 -6.33 9.52 -9.90
N PRO A 238 -6.49 9.48 -11.22
CA PRO A 238 -5.96 10.51 -12.10
C PRO A 238 -6.73 11.84 -11.88
N ASN A 239 -6.02 12.95 -12.02
CA ASN A 239 -6.65 14.26 -12.02
C ASN A 239 -7.41 14.53 -13.34
N ASP A 240 -8.18 15.61 -13.37
CA ASP A 240 -8.98 15.98 -14.55
C ASP A 240 -8.16 16.21 -15.82
N VAL A 241 -6.89 16.62 -15.69
CA VAL A 241 -6.01 16.84 -16.85
C VAL A 241 -5.70 15.50 -17.50
N ARG A 242 -5.31 14.51 -16.70
CA ARG A 242 -5.01 13.15 -17.17
C ARG A 242 -6.26 12.45 -17.74
N SER A 243 -7.39 12.59 -17.05
CA SER A 243 -8.66 12.02 -17.50
C SER A 243 -9.09 12.56 -18.87
N ARG A 244 -8.91 13.85 -19.12
CA ARG A 244 -9.18 14.45 -20.44
C ARG A 244 -8.21 13.98 -21.53
N GLN A 245 -6.96 13.70 -21.20
CA GLN A 245 -5.99 13.16 -22.17
C GLN A 245 -6.38 11.77 -22.70
N SER A 246 -7.19 11.01 -21.96
CA SER A 246 -7.68 9.71 -22.39
C SER A 246 -8.80 9.78 -23.43
N THR A 247 -9.38 10.96 -23.67
CA THR A 247 -10.44 11.14 -24.65
C THR A 247 -9.88 11.74 -25.96
N VAL A 248 -10.38 11.29 -27.12
CA VAL A 248 -9.87 11.64 -28.46
C VAL A 248 -9.80 13.15 -28.71
N ASN A 249 -10.71 13.94 -28.11
CA ASN A 249 -10.82 15.39 -28.30
C ASN A 249 -10.69 16.20 -26.98
N GLY A 250 -10.26 15.56 -25.89
CA GLY A 250 -10.30 16.17 -24.57
C GLY A 250 -9.52 17.47 -24.39
N ASN A 251 -8.47 17.68 -25.17
CA ASN A 251 -7.62 18.88 -25.11
C ASN A 251 -7.75 19.81 -26.35
N ASN A 252 -8.34 19.36 -27.45
CA ASN A 252 -8.38 20.12 -28.69
C ASN A 252 -9.16 21.46 -28.57
N VAL A 253 -10.29 21.45 -27.87
CA VAL A 253 -11.13 22.65 -27.70
C VAL A 253 -10.50 23.70 -26.77
N ARG A 254 -9.54 23.31 -25.92
CA ARG A 254 -8.81 24.23 -25.02
C ARG A 254 -7.46 24.68 -25.58
N SER A 255 -7.02 24.08 -26.68
CA SER A 255 -5.76 24.45 -27.34
C SER A 255 -5.93 25.76 -28.11
N THR A 256 -5.07 26.75 -27.85
CA THR A 256 -5.02 27.99 -28.61
C THR A 256 -4.77 27.73 -30.11
N SER A 257 -4.01 26.67 -30.44
CA SER A 257 -3.77 26.25 -31.82
C SER A 257 -5.04 25.82 -32.56
N PHE A 258 -6.00 25.20 -31.86
CA PHE A 258 -7.30 24.84 -32.44
C PHE A 258 -8.08 26.09 -32.87
N TRP A 259 -8.14 27.11 -32.01
CA TRP A 259 -8.85 28.34 -32.33
C TRP A 259 -8.14 29.21 -33.39
N ILE A 260 -6.80 29.20 -33.41
CA ILE A 260 -6.01 29.87 -34.45
C ILE A 260 -6.19 29.18 -35.81
N SER A 261 -6.37 27.86 -35.86
CA SER A 261 -6.62 27.15 -37.11
C SER A 261 -8.04 27.28 -37.64
N LEU A 262 -8.96 27.72 -36.79
CA LEU A 262 -10.37 27.91 -37.14
C LEU A 262 -10.67 29.38 -37.61
N ALA A 263 -9.79 30.32 -37.26
CA ALA A 263 -9.90 31.73 -37.60
C ALA A 263 -9.17 32.06 -38.94
#